data_a2ceb38740c6eff02c816bd5f27f88ec
#
_entry.id   a2ceb38740c6eff02c816bd5f27f88ec
#
_cell.length_a   1.000
_cell.length_b   1.000
_cell.length_c   1.000
_cell.angle_alpha   90.00
_cell.angle_beta   90.00
_cell.angle_gamma   90.00
#
_symmetry.space_group_name_H-M   'P 1'
#
loop_
_entity.id
_entity.type
_entity.pdbx_description
1 polymer ?
#
loop_
_entity_poly.entity_id
_entity_poly.type
_entity_poly.pdbx_seq_one_letter_code
_entity_poly.pdbx_strand_id
1 'polypeptide(L)'
;MKISDIPFVTTDWSTVPPERHAGDSGEAIWRVQYFGPEENRIRVRMVEYSPGYSADHWCSKGHIILCLEGEMETTLADGRVMPLRAGMSYQVADGAEAHRSATKAGAKLFIVD
;
A
#
# COMPACT_ATOMS: atom_id res chain seq x y z
N MET A 1 -11.42 -5.41 -9.57
CA MET A 1 -11.79 -5.82 -8.18
C MET A 1 -13.29 -6.02 -8.12
N LYS A 2 -13.70 -7.12 -7.58
CA LYS A 2 -15.12 -7.40 -7.29
C LYS A 2 -15.29 -7.50 -5.78
N ILE A 3 -16.26 -6.81 -5.23
CA ILE A 3 -16.59 -6.87 -3.79
C ILE A 3 -17.81 -7.75 -3.63
N SER A 4 -17.63 -8.89 -2.95
CA SER A 4 -18.70 -9.87 -2.76
C SER A 4 -18.59 -10.53 -1.39
N ASP A 5 -19.73 -10.91 -0.84
CA ASP A 5 -19.83 -11.72 0.39
C ASP A 5 -19.11 -11.07 1.59
N ILE A 6 -19.23 -9.76 1.71
CA ILE A 6 -18.73 -9.01 2.85
C ILE A 6 -19.96 -8.43 3.59
N PRO A 7 -20.26 -8.87 4.81
CA PRO A 7 -21.29 -8.23 5.61
C PRO A 7 -20.87 -6.79 5.96
N PHE A 8 -21.84 -5.95 6.27
CA PHE A 8 -21.49 -4.58 6.72
C PHE A 8 -20.61 -4.68 7.97
N VAL A 9 -19.44 -4.09 7.91
CA VAL A 9 -18.44 -4.12 8.97
C VAL A 9 -17.67 -2.80 9.01
N THR A 10 -17.27 -2.37 10.20
CA THR A 10 -16.40 -1.21 10.39
C THR A 10 -15.06 -1.69 10.93
N THR A 11 -14.00 -0.97 10.60
CA THR A 11 -12.65 -1.24 11.12
C THR A 11 -12.16 0.00 11.85
N ASP A 12 -11.86 -0.15 13.14
CA ASP A 12 -11.09 0.84 13.87
C ASP A 12 -9.61 0.49 13.76
N TRP A 13 -8.89 1.20 12.90
CA TRP A 13 -7.50 0.89 12.59
C TRP A 13 -6.58 1.01 13.79
N SER A 14 -6.96 1.80 14.80
CA SER A 14 -6.18 1.91 16.03
C SER A 14 -6.15 0.61 16.85
N THR A 15 -7.12 -0.28 16.60
CA THR A 15 -7.20 -1.58 17.31
C THR A 15 -6.58 -2.72 16.51
N VAL A 16 -6.24 -2.52 15.25
CA VAL A 16 -5.59 -3.54 14.42
C VAL A 16 -4.12 -3.62 14.76
N PRO A 17 -3.57 -4.81 15.14
CA PRO A 17 -2.16 -4.93 15.52
C PRO A 17 -1.23 -4.55 14.37
N PRO A 18 -0.15 -3.80 14.65
CA PRO A 18 0.82 -3.45 13.63
C PRO A 18 1.73 -4.63 13.29
N GLU A 19 2.09 -4.74 12.01
CA GLU A 19 3.11 -5.64 11.50
C GLU A 19 4.28 -4.81 10.98
N ARG A 20 5.51 -5.17 11.31
CA ARG A 20 6.71 -4.47 10.85
C ARG A 20 7.36 -5.21 9.71
N HIS A 21 7.69 -4.49 8.66
CA HIS A 21 8.34 -5.01 7.45
C HIS A 21 9.56 -4.15 7.13
N ALA A 22 10.74 -4.74 7.21
CA ALA A 22 11.97 -4.03 6.85
C ALA A 22 12.03 -3.81 5.33
N GLY A 23 12.47 -2.61 4.91
CA GLY A 23 12.85 -2.34 3.54
C GLY A 23 14.35 -2.57 3.31
N ASP A 24 14.85 -2.18 2.14
CA ASP A 24 16.30 -2.04 1.91
C ASP A 24 16.89 -1.00 2.85
N SER A 25 16.09 0.02 3.15
CA SER A 25 16.33 0.99 4.22
C SER A 25 14.99 1.33 4.86
N GLY A 26 15.01 1.71 6.14
CA GLY A 26 13.79 2.03 6.87
C GLY A 26 12.86 0.84 7.05
N GLU A 27 11.64 1.12 7.47
CA GLU A 27 10.62 0.10 7.68
C GLU A 27 9.24 0.58 7.26
N ALA A 28 8.37 -0.37 6.93
CA ALA A 28 6.95 -0.17 6.76
C ALA A 28 6.21 -0.80 7.95
N ILE A 29 5.20 -0.11 8.44
CA ILE A 29 4.29 -0.64 9.47
C ILE A 29 2.95 -0.83 8.81
N TRP A 30 2.44 -2.07 8.82
CA TRP A 30 1.16 -2.43 8.22
C TRP A 30 0.14 -2.75 9.29
N ARG A 31 -1.07 -2.26 9.09
CA ARG A 31 -2.27 -2.73 9.78
C ARG A 31 -3.17 -3.30 8.69
N VAL A 32 -3.51 -4.59 8.79
CA VAL A 32 -4.09 -5.34 7.67
C VAL A 32 -5.41 -5.98 8.10
N GLN A 33 -6.41 -5.87 7.22
CA GLN A 33 -7.67 -6.60 7.33
C GLN A 33 -7.96 -7.29 6.00
N TYR A 34 -8.48 -8.50 6.08
CA TYR A 34 -8.88 -9.28 4.92
C TYR A 34 -10.39 -9.44 4.91
N PHE A 35 -10.99 -9.28 3.75
CA PHE A 35 -12.44 -9.39 3.57
C PHE A 35 -12.77 -10.23 2.36
N GLY A 36 -13.97 -10.87 2.40
CA GLY A 36 -14.47 -11.64 1.29
C GLY A 36 -14.01 -13.09 1.28
N PRO A 37 -14.54 -13.87 0.34
CA PRO A 37 -14.24 -15.30 0.23
C PRO A 37 -12.81 -15.53 -0.25
N GLU A 38 -12.28 -16.72 0.00
CA GLU A 38 -10.90 -17.07 -0.35
C GLU A 38 -10.57 -16.83 -1.84
N GLU A 39 -11.51 -17.16 -2.73
CA GLU A 39 -11.35 -17.00 -4.17
C GLU A 39 -11.41 -15.55 -4.65
N ASN A 40 -11.86 -14.64 -3.79
CA ASN A 40 -11.96 -13.21 -4.11
C ASN A 40 -11.69 -12.37 -2.86
N ARG A 41 -10.58 -12.62 -2.22
CA ARG A 41 -10.20 -11.91 -1.00
C ARG A 41 -9.66 -10.54 -1.29
N ILE A 42 -10.17 -9.57 -0.55
CA ILE A 42 -9.72 -8.17 -0.61
C ILE A 42 -8.87 -7.89 0.62
N ARG A 43 -7.69 -7.35 0.40
CA ARG A 43 -6.81 -6.90 1.48
C ARG A 43 -6.90 -5.38 1.58
N VAL A 44 -7.19 -4.89 2.77
CA VAL A 44 -7.25 -3.46 3.07
C VAL A 44 -6.18 -3.17 4.11
N ARG A 45 -5.36 -2.15 3.86
CA ARG A 45 -4.25 -1.82 4.75
C ARG A 45 -4.15 -0.34 5.04
N MET A 46 -3.79 -0.03 6.27
CA MET A 46 -3.17 1.24 6.64
C MET A 46 -1.68 1.00 6.74
N VAL A 47 -0.90 1.74 5.97
CA VAL A 47 0.55 1.56 5.87
C VAL A 47 1.25 2.85 6.22
N GLU A 48 2.32 2.73 7.01
CA GLU A 48 3.15 3.84 7.43
C GLU A 48 4.60 3.54 7.05
N TYR A 49 5.17 4.38 6.20
CA TYR A 49 6.59 4.29 5.84
C TYR A 49 7.40 5.23 6.71
N SER A 50 8.46 4.71 7.33
CA SER A 50 9.40 5.56 8.06
C SER A 50 10.17 6.49 7.11
N PRO A 51 10.69 7.63 7.61
CA PRO A 51 11.60 8.43 6.82
C PRO A 51 12.77 7.59 6.32
N GLY A 52 13.09 7.71 5.03
CA GLY A 52 14.16 6.94 4.41
C GLY A 52 13.78 5.52 3.99
N TYR A 53 12.51 5.14 4.08
CA TYR A 53 12.07 3.82 3.65
C TYR A 53 12.28 3.64 2.14
N SER A 54 12.80 2.46 1.77
CA SER A 54 12.87 2.00 0.38
C SER A 54 12.50 0.52 0.34
N ALA A 55 11.53 0.15 -0.47
CA ALA A 55 11.05 -1.22 -0.59
C ALA A 55 12.18 -2.15 -1.06
N ASP A 56 12.19 -3.38 -0.56
CA ASP A 56 13.22 -4.38 -0.82
C ASP A 56 12.91 -5.26 -2.05
N HIS A 57 11.79 -5.04 -2.71
CA HIS A 57 11.37 -5.86 -3.84
C HIS A 57 10.49 -5.07 -4.81
N TRP A 58 10.40 -5.60 -6.04
CA TRP A 58 9.44 -5.15 -7.04
C TRP A 58 8.09 -5.80 -6.80
N CYS A 59 7.03 -5.00 -6.80
CA CYS A 59 5.67 -5.48 -6.63
C CYS A 59 4.98 -5.55 -7.99
N SER A 60 4.35 -6.68 -8.30
CA SER A 60 3.54 -6.85 -9.51
C SER A 60 2.05 -6.92 -9.20
N LYS A 61 1.67 -6.81 -7.94
CA LYS A 61 0.28 -6.85 -7.51
C LYS A 61 -0.44 -5.55 -7.83
N GLY A 62 -1.65 -5.66 -8.36
CA GLY A 62 -2.52 -4.52 -8.58
C GLY A 62 -3.07 -3.97 -7.27
N HIS A 63 -3.21 -2.66 -7.18
CA HIS A 63 -3.83 -2.03 -6.03
C HIS A 63 -4.28 -0.59 -6.31
N ILE A 64 -5.06 -0.10 -5.38
CA ILE A 64 -5.45 1.29 -5.27
C ILE A 64 -4.77 1.83 -4.02
N ILE A 65 -3.98 2.88 -4.17
CA ILE A 65 -3.25 3.50 -3.07
C ILE A 65 -3.63 4.98 -2.98
N LEU A 66 -4.04 5.40 -1.80
CA LEU A 66 -4.26 6.80 -1.46
C LEU A 66 -3.21 7.25 -0.44
N CYS A 67 -2.46 8.30 -0.76
CA CYS A 67 -1.55 8.93 0.20
C CYS A 67 -2.34 9.82 1.14
N LEU A 68 -2.28 9.54 2.44
CA LEU A 68 -2.98 10.29 3.48
C LEU A 68 -2.13 11.40 4.07
N GLU A 69 -0.83 11.12 4.27
CA GLU A 69 0.13 12.07 4.83
C GLU A 69 1.50 11.85 4.21
N GLY A 70 2.29 12.92 4.14
CA GLY A 70 3.65 12.85 3.63
C GLY A 70 3.72 12.76 2.13
N GLU A 71 4.76 12.08 1.64
CA GLU A 71 5.02 11.91 0.21
C GLU A 71 5.85 10.68 -0.06
N MET A 72 5.68 10.12 -1.23
CA MET A 72 6.48 8.98 -1.68
C MET A 72 6.72 9.05 -3.18
N GLU A 73 7.66 8.25 -3.66
CA GLU A 73 7.92 8.02 -5.07
C GLU A 73 7.72 6.55 -5.39
N THR A 74 7.09 6.28 -6.52
CA THR A 74 6.96 4.94 -7.06
C THR A 74 7.75 4.87 -8.35
N THR A 75 8.74 4.00 -8.40
CA THR A 75 9.54 3.75 -9.60
C THR A 75 8.93 2.57 -10.34
N LEU A 76 8.66 2.75 -11.63
CA LEU A 76 8.17 1.70 -12.51
C LEU A 76 9.34 0.96 -13.16
N ALA A 77 9.09 -0.26 -13.64
CA ALA A 77 10.14 -1.09 -14.24
C ALA A 77 10.79 -0.44 -15.48
N ASP A 78 10.10 0.44 -16.18
CA ASP A 78 10.62 1.18 -17.33
C ASP A 78 11.44 2.42 -16.95
N GLY A 79 11.61 2.69 -15.65
CA GLY A 79 12.39 3.82 -15.14
C GLY A 79 11.61 5.08 -14.82
N ARG A 80 10.32 5.15 -15.14
CA ARG A 80 9.49 6.30 -14.74
C ARG A 80 9.40 6.39 -13.23
N VAL A 81 9.49 7.59 -12.71
CA VAL A 81 9.32 7.87 -11.27
C VAL A 81 8.07 8.70 -11.09
N MET A 82 7.10 8.15 -10.36
CA MET A 82 5.78 8.74 -10.16
C MET A 82 5.68 9.27 -8.73
N PRO A 83 5.59 10.60 -8.54
CA PRO A 83 5.41 11.17 -7.20
C PRO A 83 3.98 10.97 -6.71
N LEU A 84 3.84 10.76 -5.39
CA LEU A 84 2.56 10.67 -4.72
C LEU A 84 2.63 11.48 -3.43
N ARG A 85 1.78 12.49 -3.31
CA ARG A 85 1.69 13.33 -2.13
C ARG A 85 0.34 13.15 -1.44
N ALA A 86 0.21 13.66 -0.23
CA ALA A 86 -1.06 13.65 0.50
C ALA A 86 -2.20 14.17 -0.38
N GLY A 87 -3.29 13.42 -0.45
CA GLY A 87 -4.45 13.70 -1.29
C GLY A 87 -4.38 13.13 -2.70
N MET A 88 -3.27 12.51 -3.10
CA MET A 88 -3.12 11.85 -4.39
C MET A 88 -3.28 10.34 -4.27
N SER A 89 -3.76 9.72 -5.32
CA SER A 89 -3.85 8.26 -5.43
C SER A 89 -3.21 7.77 -6.71
N TYR A 90 -2.79 6.51 -6.74
CA TYR A 90 -2.51 5.80 -7.98
C TYR A 90 -3.22 4.46 -8.00
N GLN A 91 -3.45 3.95 -9.19
CA GLN A 91 -4.12 2.68 -9.46
C GLN A 91 -3.30 1.90 -10.49
N VAL A 92 -3.15 0.61 -10.25
CA VAL A 92 -2.45 -0.29 -11.17
C VAL A 92 -3.10 -1.66 -11.12
N ALA A 93 -3.25 -2.29 -12.28
CA ALA A 93 -3.80 -3.65 -12.38
C ALA A 93 -2.75 -4.71 -12.04
N ASP A 94 -3.22 -5.90 -11.67
CA ASP A 94 -2.34 -7.05 -11.47
C ASP A 94 -1.51 -7.32 -12.72
N GLY A 95 -0.19 -7.45 -12.56
CA GLY A 95 0.74 -7.77 -13.62
C GLY A 95 0.95 -6.69 -14.68
N ALA A 96 0.31 -5.52 -14.54
CA ALA A 96 0.40 -4.48 -15.56
C ALA A 96 1.78 -3.81 -15.58
N GLU A 97 2.25 -3.35 -14.43
CA GLU A 97 3.54 -2.68 -14.32
C GLU A 97 4.16 -2.97 -12.96
N ALA A 98 5.33 -3.58 -12.95
CA ALA A 98 6.08 -3.77 -11.71
C ALA A 98 6.53 -2.40 -11.17
N HIS A 99 6.44 -2.25 -9.86
CA HIS A 99 6.70 -0.97 -9.21
C HIS A 99 7.34 -1.14 -7.85
N ARG A 100 7.98 -0.08 -7.39
CA ARG A 100 8.76 -0.07 -6.17
C ARG A 100 8.66 1.29 -5.49
N SER A 101 8.40 1.30 -4.19
CA SER A 101 8.12 2.52 -3.42
C SER A 101 9.31 2.96 -2.58
N ALA A 102 9.48 4.27 -2.45
CA ALA A 102 10.46 4.89 -1.56
C ALA A 102 9.93 6.22 -1.06
N THR A 103 10.41 6.65 0.08
CA THR A 103 10.10 7.97 0.65
C THR A 103 11.31 8.53 1.39
N LYS A 104 11.50 9.84 1.34
CA LYS A 104 12.53 10.53 2.15
C LYS A 104 11.98 10.93 3.51
N ALA A 105 10.82 11.54 3.54
CA ALA A 105 10.26 12.16 4.74
C ALA A 105 9.28 11.27 5.51
N GLY A 106 8.87 10.16 4.92
CA GLY A 106 7.83 9.29 5.44
C GLY A 106 6.48 9.54 4.78
N ALA A 107 5.62 8.54 4.84
CA ALA A 107 4.28 8.62 4.26
C ALA A 107 3.31 7.70 5.00
N LYS A 108 2.03 8.08 4.99
CA LYS A 108 0.94 7.23 5.43
C LYS A 108 0.00 6.99 4.27
N LEU A 109 -0.36 5.72 4.07
CA LEU A 109 -1.09 5.26 2.90
C LEU A 109 -2.31 4.43 3.32
N PHE A 110 -3.34 4.51 2.50
CA PHE A 110 -4.46 3.57 2.53
C PHE A 110 -4.41 2.75 1.24
N ILE A 111 -4.35 1.43 1.37
CA ILE A 111 -4.13 0.52 0.23
C ILE A 111 -5.22 -0.54 0.19
N VAL A 112 -5.78 -0.73 -1.00
CA VAL A 112 -6.76 -1.79 -1.26
C VAL A 112 -6.26 -2.66 -2.41
N ASP A 113 -6.19 -3.95 -2.17
CA ASP A 113 -5.81 -4.91 -3.21
C ASP A 113 -6.43 -6.31 -3.01
#